data_d029265bf98701941a8ef1f5c7f312e9
#
_entry.id   d029265bf98701941a8ef1f5c7f312e9
#
_cell.length_a   1.000
_cell.length_b   1.000
_cell.length_c   1.000
_cell.angle_alpha   90.00
_cell.angle_beta   90.00
_cell.angle_gamma   90.00
#
_symmetry.space_group_name_H-M   'P 1'
#
loop_
_entity.id
_entity.type
_entity.pdbx_description
1 polymer ?
#
loop_
_entity_poly.entity_id
_entity_poly.type
_entity_poly.pdbx_seq_one_letter_code
_entity_poly.pdbx_strand_id
1 'polypeptide(L)'
;MSVFRCYSMKKPGYDVEAQGLCSSLKEQLGIAGLEGVTILNRYDADQIDPAVYEQAKSIVFSEPQVDTVYDEIFPAPQGAHTVLAVEALPGQFDQRADSCAQCIQLMAGVDRPLIAYAKVYILKGTLTGEELSKIRDYLINPV
;
A
#
# COMPACT_ATOMS: atom_id res chain seq x y z
N MET A 1 -19.73 13.73 -2.67
CA MET A 1 -19.32 12.38 -3.10
C MET A 1 -18.51 11.71 -2.01
N SER A 2 -18.66 10.41 -1.90
CA SER A 2 -17.88 9.65 -0.93
C SER A 2 -16.47 9.41 -1.45
N VAL A 3 -15.53 9.25 -0.51
CA VAL A 3 -14.18 8.79 -0.84
C VAL A 3 -14.18 7.28 -0.85
N PHE A 4 -13.65 6.69 -1.92
CA PHE A 4 -13.50 5.24 -2.03
C PHE A 4 -12.08 4.86 -1.65
N ARG A 5 -11.93 3.77 -0.94
CA ARG A 5 -10.61 3.24 -0.55
C ARG A 5 -10.43 1.86 -1.15
N CYS A 6 -9.30 1.65 -1.81
CA CYS A 6 -8.95 0.40 -2.46
C CYS A 6 -7.57 -0.04 -1.99
N TYR A 7 -7.44 -1.31 -1.63
CA TYR A 7 -6.14 -1.91 -1.33
C TYR A 7 -5.81 -2.94 -2.40
N SER A 8 -4.56 -2.93 -2.88
CA SER A 8 -4.06 -4.00 -3.73
C SER A 8 -2.88 -4.67 -3.05
N MET A 9 -2.84 -6.00 -3.13
CA MET A 9 -1.83 -6.83 -2.48
C MET A 9 -1.35 -7.90 -3.46
N LYS A 10 -0.05 -8.11 -3.56
CA LYS A 10 0.48 -9.16 -4.41
C LYS A 10 0.03 -10.54 -3.94
N LYS A 11 -0.35 -11.39 -4.89
CA LYS A 11 -0.69 -12.79 -4.61
C LYS A 11 0.56 -13.54 -4.17
N PRO A 12 0.39 -14.67 -3.44
CA PRO A 12 1.54 -15.50 -3.05
C PRO A 12 2.39 -15.86 -4.26
N GLY A 13 3.70 -15.76 -4.09
CA GLY A 13 4.66 -15.98 -5.17
C GLY A 13 5.03 -14.72 -5.96
N TYR A 14 4.26 -13.67 -5.86
CA TYR A 14 4.53 -12.38 -6.52
C TYR A 14 4.94 -11.29 -5.54
N ASP A 15 4.97 -11.59 -4.26
CA ASP A 15 5.27 -10.67 -3.15
C ASP A 15 6.77 -10.56 -2.88
N VAL A 16 7.56 -10.41 -3.93
CA VAL A 16 9.02 -10.36 -3.86
C VAL A 16 9.53 -9.20 -3.02
N GLU A 17 8.91 -8.04 -3.15
CA GLU A 17 9.30 -6.85 -2.39
C GLU A 17 9.11 -7.09 -0.88
N ALA A 18 7.97 -7.65 -0.49
CA ALA A 18 7.67 -7.92 0.92
C ALA A 18 8.64 -8.95 1.51
N GLN A 19 8.94 -10.01 0.77
CA GLN A 19 9.89 -11.04 1.22
C GLN A 19 11.29 -10.46 1.34
N GLY A 20 11.72 -9.66 0.38
CA GLY A 20 13.02 -9.00 0.41
C GLY A 20 13.14 -8.03 1.58
N LEU A 21 12.09 -7.28 1.87
CA LEU A 21 12.06 -6.36 3.00
C LEU A 21 12.15 -7.14 4.31
N CYS A 22 11.39 -8.24 4.45
CA CYS A 22 11.45 -9.08 5.64
C CYS A 22 12.86 -9.57 5.91
N SER A 23 13.54 -10.08 4.87
CA SER A 23 14.93 -10.52 4.99
C SER A 23 15.87 -9.40 5.39
N SER A 24 15.72 -8.22 4.78
CA SER A 24 16.56 -7.07 5.09
C SER A 24 16.37 -6.59 6.53
N LEU A 25 15.14 -6.53 7.01
CA LEU A 25 14.86 -6.12 8.38
C LEU A 25 15.45 -7.09 9.39
N LYS A 26 15.38 -8.39 9.12
CA LYS A 26 15.94 -9.41 10.00
C LYS A 26 17.46 -9.38 9.99
N GLU A 27 18.07 -9.31 8.81
CA GLU A 27 19.52 -9.43 8.67
C GLU A 27 20.25 -8.13 8.97
N GLN A 28 19.76 -7.00 8.47
CA GLN A 28 20.45 -5.72 8.62
C GLN A 28 20.12 -5.01 9.92
N LEU A 29 18.87 -5.11 10.39
CA LEU A 29 18.43 -4.45 11.61
C LEU A 29 18.37 -5.39 12.82
N GLY A 30 18.51 -6.70 12.59
CA GLY A 30 18.48 -7.67 13.66
C GLY A 30 17.13 -7.84 14.34
N ILE A 31 16.04 -7.67 13.58
CA ILE A 31 14.67 -7.77 14.13
C ILE A 31 14.28 -9.23 14.25
N ALA A 32 14.62 -9.86 15.37
CA ALA A 32 14.42 -11.30 15.54
C ALA A 32 12.95 -11.69 15.70
N GLY A 33 12.12 -10.82 16.25
CA GLY A 33 10.70 -11.10 16.48
C GLY A 33 9.82 -10.99 15.25
N LEU A 34 10.38 -10.57 14.11
CA LEU A 34 9.61 -10.40 12.88
C LEU A 34 9.37 -11.76 12.22
N GLU A 35 8.10 -12.13 12.01
CA GLU A 35 7.73 -13.41 11.42
C GLU A 35 7.40 -13.28 9.94
N GLY A 36 6.97 -12.12 9.48
CA GLY A 36 6.64 -11.90 8.09
C GLY A 36 6.27 -10.45 7.82
N VAL A 37 6.29 -10.10 6.54
CA VAL A 37 5.90 -8.77 6.08
C VAL A 37 4.92 -8.92 4.92
N THR A 38 3.84 -8.14 4.95
CA THR A 38 2.92 -8.00 3.83
C THR A 38 2.89 -6.53 3.43
N ILE A 39 2.91 -6.25 2.14
CA ILE A 39 2.85 -4.89 1.61
C ILE A 39 1.57 -4.75 0.80
N LEU A 40 0.81 -3.69 1.09
CA LEU A 40 -0.37 -3.32 0.32
C LEU A 40 -0.20 -1.91 -0.23
N ASN A 41 -0.78 -1.66 -1.38
CA ASN A 41 -0.93 -0.30 -1.90
C ASN A 41 -2.34 0.16 -1.55
N ARG A 42 -2.47 1.32 -0.92
CA ARG A 42 -3.75 1.91 -0.54
C ARG A 42 -4.01 3.14 -1.40
N TYR A 43 -5.14 3.14 -2.08
CA TYR A 43 -5.56 4.26 -2.91
C TYR A 43 -6.87 4.82 -2.37
N ASP A 44 -6.89 6.11 -2.09
CA ASP A 44 -8.12 6.84 -1.75
C ASP A 44 -8.50 7.66 -2.98
N ALA A 45 -9.70 7.43 -3.50
CA ALA A 45 -10.20 8.10 -4.69
C ALA A 45 -11.40 8.97 -4.31
N ASP A 46 -11.27 10.27 -4.55
CA ASP A 46 -12.30 11.27 -4.31
C ASP A 46 -12.68 11.94 -5.62
N GLN A 47 -13.88 12.51 -5.68
CA GLN A 47 -14.40 13.18 -6.88
C GLN A 47 -14.39 12.25 -8.09
N ILE A 48 -14.87 11.03 -7.90
CA ILE A 48 -14.91 10.00 -8.91
C ILE A 48 -16.29 9.34 -8.91
N ASP A 49 -16.81 9.07 -10.09
CA ASP A 49 -18.06 8.34 -10.26
C ASP A 49 -17.88 6.89 -9.80
N PRO A 50 -18.84 6.30 -9.05
CA PRO A 50 -18.71 4.90 -8.60
C PRO A 50 -18.45 3.89 -9.72
N ALA A 51 -19.05 4.07 -10.89
CA ALA A 51 -18.82 3.18 -12.02
C ALA A 51 -17.39 3.29 -12.56
N VAL A 52 -16.84 4.50 -12.57
CA VAL A 52 -15.44 4.73 -12.96
C VAL A 52 -14.50 4.12 -11.95
N TYR A 53 -14.79 4.25 -10.66
CA TYR A 53 -14.00 3.62 -9.61
C TYR A 53 -13.95 2.10 -9.78
N GLU A 54 -15.09 1.47 -10.07
CA GLU A 54 -15.13 0.01 -10.29
C GLU A 54 -14.22 -0.42 -11.44
N GLN A 55 -14.20 0.33 -12.54
CA GLN A 55 -13.30 0.08 -13.66
C GLN A 55 -11.84 0.28 -13.24
N ALA A 56 -11.56 1.32 -12.47
CA ALA A 56 -10.20 1.67 -12.07
C ALA A 56 -9.57 0.60 -11.18
N LYS A 57 -10.35 -0.14 -10.41
CA LYS A 57 -9.81 -1.17 -9.52
C LYS A 57 -8.98 -2.21 -10.26
N SER A 58 -9.42 -2.64 -11.43
CA SER A 58 -8.72 -3.69 -12.19
C SER A 58 -7.78 -3.15 -13.25
N ILE A 59 -7.92 -1.88 -13.65
CA ILE A 59 -7.12 -1.31 -14.74
C ILE A 59 -6.01 -0.41 -14.21
N VAL A 60 -6.30 0.37 -13.17
CA VAL A 60 -5.39 1.42 -12.67
C VAL A 60 -4.74 1.03 -11.35
N PHE A 61 -5.53 0.52 -10.39
CA PHE A 61 -5.04 0.28 -9.03
C PHE A 61 -4.45 -1.11 -8.82
N SER A 62 -4.58 -2.00 -9.79
CA SER A 62 -4.08 -3.36 -9.65
C SER A 62 -3.78 -4.00 -11.00
N GLU A 63 -3.02 -5.09 -10.95
CA GLU A 63 -2.86 -6.02 -12.06
C GLU A 63 -3.54 -7.32 -11.62
N PRO A 64 -4.77 -7.62 -12.11
CA PRO A 64 -5.58 -8.74 -11.59
C PRO A 64 -4.89 -10.10 -11.62
N GLN A 65 -3.93 -10.28 -12.52
CA GLN A 65 -3.20 -11.54 -12.64
C GLN A 65 -2.29 -11.80 -11.45
N VAL A 66 -1.76 -10.75 -10.83
CA VAL A 66 -0.77 -10.86 -9.76
C VAL A 66 -1.21 -10.18 -8.46
N ASP A 67 -2.32 -9.45 -8.47
CA ASP A 67 -2.83 -8.70 -7.33
C ASP A 67 -4.20 -9.19 -6.88
N THR A 68 -4.44 -9.11 -5.58
CA THR A 68 -5.77 -9.22 -4.98
C THR A 68 -6.20 -7.85 -4.52
N VAL A 69 -7.46 -7.49 -4.77
CA VAL A 69 -8.01 -6.17 -4.44
C VAL A 69 -9.03 -6.29 -3.32
N TYR A 70 -8.98 -5.35 -2.38
CA TYR A 70 -9.93 -5.26 -1.27
C TYR A 70 -10.52 -3.86 -1.22
N ASP A 71 -11.84 -3.76 -1.02
CA ASP A 71 -12.53 -2.48 -0.85
C ASP A 71 -12.61 -2.12 0.63
N GLU A 72 -12.27 -0.90 0.95
CA GLU A 72 -12.43 -0.25 2.27
C GLU A 72 -11.58 -0.85 3.38
N ILE A 73 -11.51 -2.18 3.49
CA ILE A 73 -10.72 -2.86 4.52
C ILE A 73 -9.88 -3.96 3.87
N PHE A 74 -8.81 -4.35 4.53
CA PHE A 74 -7.99 -5.49 4.13
C PHE A 74 -8.03 -6.56 5.24
N PRO A 75 -7.80 -7.85 4.90
CA PRO A 75 -7.79 -8.90 5.90
C PRO A 75 -6.55 -8.77 6.78
N ALA A 76 -6.77 -8.53 8.08
CA ALA A 76 -5.67 -8.48 9.04
C ALA A 76 -5.20 -9.91 9.35
N PRO A 77 -3.90 -10.12 9.56
CA PRO A 77 -3.39 -11.43 9.96
C PRO A 77 -3.87 -11.77 11.36
N GLN A 78 -3.99 -13.06 11.62
CA GLN A 78 -4.24 -13.54 12.98
C GLN A 78 -2.94 -13.47 13.79
N GLY A 79 -3.07 -13.18 15.08
CA GLY A 79 -1.93 -13.07 15.97
C GLY A 79 -1.34 -11.66 16.01
N ALA A 80 -0.21 -11.53 16.69
CA ALA A 80 0.44 -10.24 16.88
C ALA A 80 0.95 -9.67 15.56
N HIS A 81 0.62 -8.40 15.30
CA HIS A 81 1.09 -7.68 14.13
C HIS A 81 1.02 -6.17 14.36
N THR A 82 1.74 -5.43 13.54
CA THR A 82 1.71 -3.97 13.52
C THR A 82 1.48 -3.50 12.10
N VAL A 83 0.67 -2.47 11.93
CA VAL A 83 0.40 -1.87 10.62
C VAL A 83 1.04 -0.50 10.57
N LEU A 84 1.85 -0.25 9.55
CA LEU A 84 2.45 1.05 9.28
C LEU A 84 2.04 1.51 7.88
N ALA A 85 1.58 2.75 7.78
CA ALA A 85 1.26 3.34 6.49
C ALA A 85 2.23 4.49 6.22
N VAL A 86 2.79 4.53 5.02
CA VAL A 86 3.73 5.57 4.60
C VAL A 86 3.14 6.30 3.40
N GLU A 87 3.00 7.61 3.52
CA GLU A 87 2.45 8.44 2.45
C GLU A 87 3.29 9.70 2.28
N ALA A 88 3.10 10.38 1.15
CA ALA A 88 3.76 11.66 0.92
C ALA A 88 3.25 12.70 1.91
N LEU A 89 4.14 13.60 2.34
CA LEU A 89 3.75 14.71 3.21
C LEU A 89 2.79 15.64 2.47
N PRO A 90 1.90 16.33 3.20
CA PRO A 90 1.03 17.32 2.58
C PRO A 90 1.84 18.35 1.78
N GLY A 91 1.41 18.59 0.55
CA GLY A 91 2.09 19.51 -0.36
C GLY A 91 3.23 18.89 -1.16
N GLN A 92 3.68 17.69 -0.84
CA GLN A 92 4.67 16.99 -1.65
C GLN A 92 4.00 16.32 -2.84
N PHE A 93 4.71 16.30 -3.99
CA PHE A 93 4.24 15.61 -5.18
C PHE A 93 4.32 14.09 -4.99
N ASP A 94 3.21 13.41 -5.23
CA ASP A 94 3.14 11.95 -5.22
C ASP A 94 2.96 11.47 -6.65
N GLN A 95 4.03 10.94 -7.23
CA GLN A 95 4.03 10.49 -8.62
C GLN A 95 3.03 9.35 -8.88
N ARG A 96 2.90 8.42 -7.95
CA ARG A 96 1.96 7.30 -8.12
C ARG A 96 0.51 7.78 -8.10
N ALA A 97 0.17 8.65 -7.16
CA ALA A 97 -1.18 9.24 -7.09
C ALA A 97 -1.48 10.04 -8.35
N ASP A 98 -0.53 10.82 -8.83
CA ASP A 98 -0.67 11.61 -10.04
C ASP A 98 -0.87 10.73 -11.28
N SER A 99 -0.05 9.69 -11.42
CA SER A 99 -0.16 8.76 -12.55
C SER A 99 -1.50 8.03 -12.54
N CYS A 100 -1.99 7.62 -11.37
CA CYS A 100 -3.30 6.98 -11.26
C CYS A 100 -4.43 7.92 -11.69
N ALA A 101 -4.39 9.17 -11.22
CA ALA A 101 -5.40 10.16 -11.59
C ALA A 101 -5.40 10.42 -13.10
N GLN A 102 -4.23 10.52 -13.70
CA GLN A 102 -4.09 10.71 -15.14
C GLN A 102 -4.63 9.51 -15.93
N CYS A 103 -4.31 8.29 -15.48
CA CYS A 103 -4.80 7.07 -16.13
C CYS A 103 -6.33 6.98 -16.08
N ILE A 104 -6.94 7.36 -14.97
CA ILE A 104 -8.41 7.37 -14.84
C ILE A 104 -9.02 8.39 -15.80
N GLN A 105 -8.44 9.57 -15.88
CA GLN A 105 -8.89 10.61 -16.79
C GLN A 105 -8.88 10.12 -18.24
N LEU A 106 -7.80 9.46 -18.65
CA LEU A 106 -7.65 8.94 -20.01
C LEU A 106 -8.57 7.75 -20.27
N MET A 107 -8.68 6.84 -19.30
CA MET A 107 -9.47 5.62 -19.43
C MET A 107 -10.95 5.91 -19.60
N ALA A 108 -11.49 6.82 -18.79
CA ALA A 108 -12.93 7.06 -18.71
C ALA A 108 -13.37 8.34 -19.40
N GLY A 109 -12.47 9.19 -19.86
CA GLY A 109 -12.82 10.47 -20.49
C GLY A 109 -13.51 11.43 -19.53
N VAL A 110 -13.12 11.40 -18.24
CA VAL A 110 -13.73 12.21 -17.19
C VAL A 110 -12.74 13.24 -16.69
N ASP A 111 -13.22 14.16 -15.85
CA ASP A 111 -12.34 15.09 -15.15
C ASP A 111 -11.43 14.31 -14.20
N ARG A 112 -10.25 14.86 -13.97
CA ARG A 112 -9.23 14.22 -13.15
C ARG A 112 -9.74 14.07 -11.70
N PRO A 113 -9.81 12.84 -11.16
CA PRO A 113 -10.19 12.64 -9.77
C PRO A 113 -9.03 13.01 -8.83
N LEU A 114 -9.35 13.12 -7.54
CA LEU A 114 -8.34 13.30 -6.50
C LEU A 114 -7.93 11.92 -5.97
N ILE A 115 -6.65 11.59 -6.12
CA ILE A 115 -6.12 10.31 -5.66
C ILE A 115 -5.06 10.57 -4.60
N ALA A 116 -5.17 9.86 -3.47
CA ALA A 116 -4.14 9.79 -2.46
C ALA A 116 -3.62 8.36 -2.38
N TYR A 117 -2.33 8.20 -2.21
CA TYR A 117 -1.67 6.90 -2.19
C TYR A 117 -0.89 6.74 -0.89
N ALA A 118 -0.94 5.53 -0.32
CA ALA A 118 -0.07 5.14 0.78
C ALA A 118 0.40 3.71 0.59
N LYS A 119 1.62 3.44 1.01
CA LYS A 119 2.15 2.09 1.07
C LYS A 119 1.94 1.57 2.48
N VAL A 120 1.27 0.45 2.61
CA VAL A 120 0.88 -0.12 3.90
C VAL A 120 1.72 -1.37 4.15
N TYR A 121 2.37 -1.41 5.32
CA TYR A 121 3.21 -2.53 5.73
C TYR A 121 2.54 -3.22 6.91
N ILE A 122 2.30 -4.52 6.78
CA ILE A 122 1.83 -5.34 7.89
C ILE A 122 3.02 -6.16 8.38
N LEU A 123 3.46 -5.88 9.59
CA LEU A 123 4.61 -6.53 10.22
C LEU A 123 4.09 -7.58 11.19
N LYS A 124 4.24 -8.84 10.84
CA LYS A 124 3.76 -9.95 11.68
C LYS A 124 4.81 -10.29 12.73
N GLY A 125 4.36 -10.53 13.94
CA GLY A 125 5.20 -10.86 15.07
C GLY A 125 5.05 -9.85 16.20
N THR A 126 5.71 -10.14 17.32
CA THR A 126 5.73 -9.24 18.47
C THR A 126 7.00 -8.40 18.41
N LEU A 127 6.83 -7.08 18.26
CA LEU A 127 7.93 -6.15 18.09
C LEU A 127 7.97 -5.17 19.27
N THR A 128 9.18 -4.84 19.73
CA THR A 128 9.36 -3.83 20.77
C THR A 128 9.22 -2.43 20.17
N GLY A 129 9.02 -1.42 21.03
CA GLY A 129 8.97 -0.03 20.58
C GLY A 129 10.27 0.41 19.90
N GLU A 130 11.41 -0.07 20.39
CA GLU A 130 12.72 0.23 19.81
C GLU A 130 12.84 -0.39 18.41
N GLU A 131 12.42 -1.64 18.27
CA GLU A 131 12.42 -2.32 16.96
C GLU A 131 11.53 -1.61 15.95
N LEU A 132 10.33 -1.18 16.36
CA LEU A 132 9.43 -0.43 15.52
C LEU A 132 10.02 0.91 15.09
N SER A 133 10.72 1.59 15.98
CA SER A 133 11.40 2.85 15.67
C SER A 133 12.47 2.65 14.60
N LYS A 134 13.26 1.58 14.71
CA LYS A 134 14.29 1.24 13.72
C LYS A 134 13.66 0.94 12.35
N ILE A 135 12.55 0.21 12.34
CA ILE A 135 11.85 -0.13 11.10
C ILE A 135 11.29 1.13 10.44
N ARG A 136 10.69 2.02 11.22
CA ARG A 136 10.17 3.29 10.69
C ARG A 136 11.27 4.11 10.04
N ASP A 137 12.41 4.24 10.72
CA ASP A 137 13.54 5.00 10.18
C ASP A 137 14.03 4.38 8.86
N TYR A 138 14.12 3.06 8.82
CA TYR A 138 14.52 2.33 7.62
C TYR A 138 13.57 2.56 6.44
N LEU A 139 12.26 2.56 6.71
CA LEU A 139 11.23 2.72 5.66
C LEU A 139 11.10 4.17 5.18
N ILE A 140 11.28 5.14 6.06
CA ILE A 140 11.09 6.55 5.73
C ILE A 140 12.35 7.18 5.16
N ASN A 141 13.50 6.82 5.68
CA ASN A 141 14.80 7.32 5.22
C ASN A 141 15.68 6.16 4.74
N PRO A 142 15.35 5.53 3.62
CA PRO A 142 16.17 4.46 3.09
C PRO A 142 17.44 5.07 2.48
N VAL A 143 18.50 4.99 3.19
CA VAL A 143 19.81 5.47 2.70
C VAL A 143 20.58 4.30 2.16
#